data_e7609695e02a310f861e556ccecc7bbe
#
_entry.id   e7609695e02a310f861e556ccecc7bbe
#
_cell.length_a   1.000
_cell.length_b   1.000
_cell.length_c   1.000
_cell.angle_alpha   90.00
_cell.angle_beta   90.00
_cell.angle_gamma   90.00
#
_symmetry.space_group_name_H-M   'P 1'
#
loop_
_entity.id
_entity.type
_entity.pdbx_description
1 polymer ?
#
loop_
_entity_poly.entity_id
_entity_poly.type
_entity_poly.pdbx_seq_one_letter_code
_entity_poly.pdbx_strand_id
1 'polypeptide(L)' 'MNTYKCLVKLEVTKIIKTTTNVVVQAQDAYKAKLQLEAMYGKGNIVSYPTLVR' A
#
# COMPACT_ATOMS: atom_id res chain seq x y z
N MET A 1 2.73 -5.03 -17.07
CA MET A 1 2.25 -4.56 -15.77
C MET A 1 2.92 -3.27 -15.38
N ASN A 2 2.25 -2.47 -14.58
CA ASN A 2 2.80 -1.22 -14.09
C ASN A 2 3.26 -1.38 -12.65
N THR A 3 4.21 -0.53 -12.24
CA THR A 3 4.70 -0.50 -10.87
C THR A 3 4.04 0.65 -10.14
N TYR A 4 3.49 0.37 -8.96
CA TYR A 4 2.81 1.37 -8.15
C TYR A 4 3.43 1.46 -6.77
N LYS A 5 3.49 2.67 -6.26
CA LYS A 5 3.99 2.95 -4.92
C LYS A 5 2.85 3.46 -4.07
N CYS A 6 2.76 2.96 -2.86
CA CYS A 6 1.68 3.33 -1.95
C CYS A 6 2.22 3.44 -0.53
N LEU A 7 1.68 4.37 0.22
CA LEU A 7 2.04 4.55 1.61
C LEU A 7 1.06 3.74 2.46
N VAL A 8 1.60 2.83 3.27
CA VAL A 8 0.78 1.99 4.14
C VAL A 8 1.19 2.20 5.58
N LYS A 9 0.27 1.95 6.48
CA LYS A 9 0.50 2.04 7.92
C LYS A 9 0.84 0.65 8.43
N LEU A 10 1.97 0.55 9.13
CA LEU A 10 2.39 -0.69 9.77
C LEU A 10 2.31 -0.54 11.27
N GLU A 11 1.79 -1.57 11.92
CA GLU A 11 1.68 -1.61 13.36
C GLU A 11 2.84 -2.45 13.90
N VAL A 12 3.86 -1.78 14.43
CA VAL A 12 5.04 -2.46 14.94
C VAL A 12 4.77 -3.07 16.32
N THR A 13 4.11 -2.28 17.18
CA THR A 13 3.61 -2.77 18.46
C THR A 13 2.22 -2.18 18.66
N LYS A 14 1.58 -2.49 19.77
CA LYS A 14 0.26 -1.92 20.08
C LYS A 14 0.31 -0.40 20.19
N ILE A 15 1.45 0.14 20.50
CA ILE A 15 1.62 1.57 20.72
C ILE A 15 2.31 2.24 19.54
N ILE A 16 3.28 1.55 18.93
CA ILE A 16 4.12 2.14 17.89
C ILE A 16 3.55 1.77 16.53
N LYS A 17 3.19 2.81 15.77
CA LYS A 17 2.72 2.66 14.39
C LYS A 17 3.61 3.51 13.50
N THR A 18 3.90 3.01 12.32
CA THR A 18 4.72 3.73 11.37
C THR A 18 4.13 3.58 9.97
N THR A 19 4.47 4.52 9.10
CA THR A 19 4.09 4.43 7.69
C THR A 19 5.32 4.10 6.87
N THR A 20 5.12 3.34 5.81
CA THR A 20 6.22 2.98 4.92
C THR A 20 5.71 2.93 3.49
N ASN A 21 6.61 3.14 2.56
CA ASN A 21 6.29 3.00 1.15
C ASN A 21 6.44 1.54 0.74
N VAL A 22 5.44 1.03 0.05
CA VAL A 22 5.53 -0.31 -0.54
C VAL A 22 5.32 -0.19 -2.03
N VAL A 23 5.94 -1.11 -2.76
CA VAL A 23 5.88 -1.14 -4.21
C VAL A 23 5.24 -2.45 -4.63
N VAL A 24 4.25 -2.36 -5.52
CA VAL A 24 3.58 -3.54 -6.07
C VAL A 24 3.43 -3.38 -7.57
N GLN A 25 3.29 -4.51 -8.24
CA GLN A 25 3.01 -4.51 -9.67
C GLN A 25 1.56 -4.91 -9.89
N ALA A 26 0.86 -4.16 -10.71
CA ALA A 26 -0.54 -4.41 -11.00
C ALA A 26 -0.88 -3.81 -12.36
N GLN A 27 -2.05 -4.15 -12.87
CA GLN A 27 -2.50 -3.64 -14.15
C GLN A 27 -2.94 -2.19 -14.05
N ASP A 28 -3.47 -1.79 -12.91
CA ASP A 28 -3.89 -0.41 -12.69
C ASP A 28 -3.84 -0.10 -11.19
N ALA A 29 -4.06 1.18 -10.86
CA ALA A 29 -3.95 1.63 -9.48
C ALA A 29 -5.00 1.00 -8.59
N TYR A 30 -6.20 0.78 -9.10
CA TYR A 30 -7.26 0.17 -8.32
C TYR A 30 -6.89 -1.26 -7.91
N LYS A 31 -6.33 -2.02 -8.84
CA LYS A 31 -5.91 -3.39 -8.54
C LYS A 31 -4.73 -3.41 -7.58
N ALA A 32 -3.80 -2.44 -7.71
CA ALA A 32 -2.72 -2.30 -6.74
C ALA A 32 -3.28 -2.04 -5.35
N LYS A 33 -4.27 -1.17 -5.23
CA LYS A 33 -4.92 -0.88 -3.97
C LYS A 33 -5.55 -2.13 -3.36
N LEU A 34 -6.24 -2.93 -4.18
CA LEU A 34 -6.87 -4.16 -3.69
C LEU A 34 -5.84 -5.15 -3.17
N GLN A 35 -4.70 -5.27 -3.86
CA GLN A 35 -3.63 -6.15 -3.39
C GLN A 35 -3.11 -5.70 -2.03
N LEU A 36 -2.90 -4.40 -1.88
CA LEU A 36 -2.37 -3.87 -0.64
C LEU A 36 -3.37 -3.99 0.51
N GLU A 37 -4.64 -3.81 0.22
CA GLU A 37 -5.68 -4.01 1.23
C GLU A 37 -5.70 -5.45 1.71
N ALA A 38 -5.50 -6.39 0.80
CA ALA A 38 -5.46 -7.80 1.17
C ALA A 38 -4.23 -8.14 2.01
N MET A 39 -3.12 -7.44 1.78
CA MET A 39 -1.87 -7.72 2.47
C MET A 39 -1.77 -7.00 3.83
N TYR A 40 -2.24 -5.78 3.90
CA TYR A 40 -2.03 -4.93 5.09
C TYR A 40 -3.30 -4.56 5.82
N GLY A 41 -4.45 -4.78 5.20
CA GLY A 41 -5.71 -4.40 5.78
C GLY A 41 -6.26 -3.11 5.19
N LYS A 42 -7.58 -3.09 5.03
CA LYS A 42 -8.25 -1.98 4.34
C LYS A 42 -8.03 -0.64 5.04
N GLY A 43 -8.01 -0.65 6.36
CA GLY A 43 -7.83 0.58 7.13
C GLY A 43 -6.40 1.05 7.23
N ASN A 44 -5.44 0.30 6.69
CA ASN A 44 -4.02 0.63 6.82
C ASN A 44 -3.44 1.24 5.56
N ILE A 45 -4.23 1.47 4.54
CA ILE A 45 -3.78 2.12 3.31
C ILE A 45 -3.89 3.63 3.52
N VAL A 46 -2.75 4.31 3.55
CA VAL A 46 -2.70 5.74 3.86
C VAL A 46 -2.97 6.58 2.62
N SER A 47 -2.43 6.17 1.49
CA SER A 47 -2.60 6.94 0.25
C SER A 47 -2.99 6.01 -0.89
N TYR A 48 -3.53 6.59 -1.95
CA TYR A 48 -3.86 5.82 -3.14
C TYR A 48 -2.57 5.47 -3.89
N PRO A 49 -2.48 4.24 -4.46
CA PRO A 49 -1.26 3.88 -5.19
C PRO A 49 -0.98 4.82 -6.36
N THR A 50 0.29 5.17 -6.50
CA THR A 50 0.76 6.10 -7.52
C THR A 50 1.68 5.37 -8.49
N LEU A 51 1.50 5.63 -9.77
CA LEU A 51 2.34 5.01 -10.80
C LEU A 51 3.78 5.46 -10.65
N VAL A 52 4.67 4.49 -10.64
CA VAL A 52 6.12 4.73 -10.59
C VAL A 52 6.68 4.45 -11.97
N ARG A 53 7.47 5.37 -12.47
CA ARG A 53 8.11 5.20 -13.78
C ARG A 53 9.57 4.87 -13.63
#